data_09621b05d884b7b4d0237ce7eda3a9b9
#
_entry.id   09621b05d884b7b4d0237ce7eda3a9b9
#
_cell.length_a   1.000
_cell.length_b   1.000
_cell.length_c   1.000
_cell.angle_alpha   90.00
_cell.angle_beta   90.00
_cell.angle_gamma   90.00
#
_symmetry.space_group_name_H-M   'P 1'
#
loop_
_entity.id
_entity.type
_entity.pdbx_description
1 polymer ?
#
loop_
_entity_poly.entity_id
_entity_poly.type
_entity_poly.pdbx_seq_one_letter_code
_entity_poly.pdbx_strand_id
1 'polypeptide(L)'
;MMKPTNLIILVLFYSRHGATRQLAELIAQGVESVPCCDARLRTVPAVSTVAEATAPDVPLDGAPYVELDDLQECAGLALGSPTRFGNMAAAMKYFWDGTASDWLAGSLSGKPACVFTSTGSLHGGQESTLLSMMIPLFHHGMLVMGLPYTHPELMTTSTGGSPYGATHWSGIAGDKAVSDDEKRLAVALGRRLAENAVKLAGA
;
A
#
# COMPACT_ATOMS: atom_id res chain seq x y z
N MET A 1 -33.74 -8.92 3.47
CA MET A 1 -32.41 -9.09 4.06
C MET A 1 -31.49 -8.12 3.31
N MET A 2 -30.95 -7.11 3.99
CA MET A 2 -29.88 -6.27 3.42
C MET A 2 -28.66 -7.18 3.20
N LYS A 3 -28.04 -7.10 1.98
CA LYS A 3 -26.74 -7.74 1.76
C LYS A 3 -25.76 -7.16 2.78
N PRO A 4 -24.96 -7.99 3.46
CA PRO A 4 -23.89 -7.46 4.32
C PRO A 4 -23.00 -6.54 3.47
N THR A 5 -22.76 -5.34 3.96
CA THR A 5 -21.85 -4.39 3.29
C THR A 5 -20.43 -4.94 3.42
N ASN A 6 -19.74 -5.17 2.31
CA ASN A 6 -18.36 -5.65 2.31
C ASN A 6 -17.44 -4.65 3.03
N LEU A 7 -16.44 -5.16 3.71
CA LEU A 7 -15.37 -4.36 4.31
C LEU A 7 -14.47 -3.79 3.20
N ILE A 8 -14.31 -2.48 3.20
CA ILE A 8 -13.44 -1.80 2.25
C ILE A 8 -11.99 -1.84 2.75
N ILE A 9 -11.11 -2.42 1.96
CA ILE A 9 -9.67 -2.40 2.19
C ILE A 9 -9.05 -1.41 1.22
N LEU A 10 -8.56 -0.30 1.74
CA LEU A 10 -7.93 0.72 0.94
C LEU A 10 -6.51 0.28 0.52
N VAL A 11 -6.24 0.26 -0.78
CA VAL A 11 -4.92 0.05 -1.36
C VAL A 11 -4.45 1.39 -1.92
N LEU A 12 -3.75 2.15 -1.09
CA LEU A 12 -3.26 3.48 -1.41
C LEU A 12 -1.80 3.42 -1.87
N PHE A 13 -1.51 3.96 -3.06
CA PHE A 13 -0.17 3.92 -3.61
C PHE A 13 0.18 5.19 -4.40
N TYR A 14 1.49 5.42 -4.59
CA TYR A 14 2.04 6.29 -5.61
C TYR A 14 2.92 5.46 -6.54
N SER A 15 2.84 5.68 -7.83
CA SER A 15 3.66 4.98 -8.83
C SER A 15 4.07 5.92 -9.95
N ARG A 16 5.37 6.03 -10.24
CA ARG A 16 5.89 6.87 -11.33
C ARG A 16 5.99 6.13 -12.66
N HIS A 17 6.41 4.87 -12.61
CA HIS A 17 6.74 4.05 -13.79
C HIS A 17 5.96 2.71 -13.82
N GLY A 18 4.89 2.60 -13.04
CA GLY A 18 4.02 1.44 -13.03
C GLY A 18 4.38 0.33 -12.03
N ALA A 19 5.64 0.21 -11.58
CA ALA A 19 6.08 -0.90 -10.73
C ALA A 19 5.30 -1.01 -9.40
N THR A 20 5.15 0.09 -8.67
CA THR A 20 4.34 0.10 -7.42
C THR A 20 2.86 -0.16 -7.71
N ARG A 21 2.32 0.30 -8.85
CA ARG A 21 0.95 0.01 -9.30
C ARG A 21 0.73 -1.49 -9.50
N GLN A 22 1.66 -2.20 -10.14
CA GLN A 22 1.54 -3.66 -10.32
C GLN A 22 1.47 -4.40 -8.98
N LEU A 23 2.26 -4.00 -7.99
CA LEU A 23 2.15 -4.55 -6.64
C LEU A 23 0.80 -4.22 -5.99
N ALA A 24 0.29 -3.00 -6.14
CA ALA A 24 -1.01 -2.60 -5.61
C ALA A 24 -2.14 -3.46 -6.19
N GLU A 25 -2.12 -3.73 -7.50
CA GLU A 25 -3.08 -4.60 -8.19
C GLU A 25 -3.01 -6.06 -7.68
N LEU A 26 -1.81 -6.59 -7.42
CA LEU A 26 -1.64 -7.92 -6.83
C LEU A 26 -2.12 -7.99 -5.38
N ILE A 27 -1.87 -6.96 -4.59
CA ILE A 27 -2.40 -6.85 -3.23
C ILE A 27 -3.92 -6.80 -3.25
N ALA A 28 -4.51 -6.02 -4.17
CA ALA A 28 -5.95 -5.96 -4.36
C ALA A 28 -6.55 -7.34 -4.69
N GLN A 29 -5.91 -8.14 -5.56
CA GLN A 29 -6.32 -9.53 -5.83
C GLN A 29 -6.29 -10.39 -4.56
N GLY A 30 -5.29 -10.20 -3.71
CA GLY A 30 -5.22 -10.88 -2.42
C GLY A 30 -6.39 -10.49 -1.49
N VAL A 31 -6.71 -9.21 -1.41
CA VAL A 31 -7.86 -8.70 -0.64
C VAL A 31 -9.16 -9.32 -1.14
N GLU A 32 -9.41 -9.26 -2.44
CA GLU A 32 -10.64 -9.78 -3.08
C GLU A 32 -10.78 -11.30 -2.99
N SER A 33 -9.70 -12.02 -2.67
CA SER A 33 -9.76 -13.45 -2.38
C SER A 33 -10.41 -13.80 -1.04
N VAL A 34 -10.65 -12.81 -0.19
CA VAL A 34 -11.29 -12.97 1.14
C VAL A 34 -12.76 -12.59 1.03
N PRO A 35 -13.70 -13.48 1.38
CA PRO A 35 -15.13 -13.15 1.39
C PRO A 35 -15.44 -11.91 2.24
N CYS A 36 -16.41 -11.13 1.80
CA CYS A 36 -16.85 -9.90 2.46
C CYS A 36 -15.82 -8.76 2.50
N CYS A 37 -14.79 -8.82 1.64
CA CYS A 37 -13.82 -7.74 1.46
C CYS A 37 -13.82 -7.25 0.01
N ASP A 38 -13.78 -5.93 -0.18
CA ASP A 38 -13.59 -5.27 -1.47
C ASP A 38 -12.31 -4.43 -1.44
N ALA A 39 -11.46 -4.53 -2.47
CA ALA A 39 -10.30 -3.69 -2.61
C ALA A 39 -10.69 -2.34 -3.23
N ARG A 40 -10.25 -1.25 -2.60
CA ARG A 40 -10.40 0.10 -3.13
C ARG A 40 -9.02 0.66 -3.47
N LEU A 41 -8.67 0.68 -4.76
CA LEU A 41 -7.40 1.24 -5.21
C LEU A 41 -7.52 2.76 -5.30
N ARG A 42 -6.53 3.48 -4.75
CA ARG A 42 -6.39 4.94 -4.82
C ARG A 42 -4.93 5.32 -5.04
N THR A 43 -4.72 6.44 -5.72
CA THR A 43 -3.39 7.02 -5.90
C THR A 43 -3.38 8.46 -5.41
N VAL A 44 -2.17 9.04 -5.31
CA VAL A 44 -1.97 10.46 -4.99
C VAL A 44 -1.42 11.20 -6.21
N PRO A 45 -1.75 12.48 -6.40
CA PRO A 45 -1.18 13.29 -7.49
C PRO A 45 0.33 13.47 -7.30
N ALA A 46 1.04 13.66 -8.42
CA ALA A 46 2.44 14.04 -8.39
C ALA A 46 2.60 15.45 -7.80
N VAL A 47 3.67 15.64 -7.01
CA VAL A 47 4.04 16.97 -6.52
C VAL A 47 4.75 17.72 -7.65
N SER A 48 4.30 18.95 -7.92
CA SER A 48 4.93 19.86 -8.87
C SER A 48 6.22 20.45 -8.32
N THR A 49 7.15 20.79 -9.21
CA THR A 49 8.35 21.58 -8.87
C THR A 49 8.06 23.09 -8.79
N VAL A 50 6.88 23.52 -9.23
CA VAL A 50 6.37 24.89 -9.09
C VAL A 50 5.28 24.92 -8.01
N ALA A 51 5.07 26.06 -7.36
CA ALA A 51 4.13 26.18 -6.24
C ALA A 51 2.64 26.20 -6.66
N GLU A 52 2.32 25.65 -7.82
CA GLU A 52 0.97 25.57 -8.38
C GLU A 52 0.57 24.12 -8.60
N ALA A 53 -0.72 23.80 -8.41
CA ALA A 53 -1.28 22.49 -8.75
C ALA A 53 -1.25 22.31 -10.28
N THR A 54 -0.54 21.30 -10.74
CA THR A 54 -0.37 21.01 -12.19
C THR A 54 -0.98 19.70 -12.62
N ALA A 55 -1.41 18.84 -11.67
CA ALA A 55 -2.13 17.63 -11.98
C ALA A 55 -3.60 17.95 -12.30
N PRO A 56 -4.24 17.27 -13.27
CA PRO A 56 -5.68 17.39 -13.49
C PRO A 56 -6.44 16.88 -12.26
N ASP A 57 -7.67 17.35 -12.05
CA ASP A 57 -8.52 16.96 -10.91
C ASP A 57 -8.85 15.46 -10.89
N VAL A 58 -8.78 14.81 -12.06
CA VAL A 58 -8.96 13.35 -12.22
C VAL A 58 -7.75 12.80 -12.96
N PRO A 59 -7.18 11.65 -12.52
CA PRO A 59 -6.08 11.00 -13.24
C PRO A 59 -6.50 10.64 -14.66
N LEU A 60 -5.60 10.86 -15.62
CA LEU A 60 -5.83 10.50 -17.03
C LEU A 60 -5.88 8.98 -17.24
N ASP A 61 -5.22 8.23 -16.39
CA ASP A 61 -5.16 6.75 -16.39
C ASP A 61 -4.94 6.21 -14.98
N GLY A 62 -5.48 5.03 -14.71
CA GLY A 62 -5.28 4.30 -13.46
C GLY A 62 -6.34 4.56 -12.40
N ALA A 63 -5.95 4.39 -11.13
CA ALA A 63 -6.84 4.56 -9.99
C ALA A 63 -7.19 6.03 -9.76
N PRO A 64 -8.43 6.35 -9.33
CA PRO A 64 -8.79 7.70 -8.90
C PRO A 64 -7.87 8.22 -7.80
N TYR A 65 -7.80 9.54 -7.63
CA TYR A 65 -7.12 10.12 -6.49
C TYR A 65 -7.84 9.75 -5.19
N VAL A 66 -7.07 9.65 -4.13
CA VAL A 66 -7.57 9.41 -2.79
C VAL A 66 -8.27 10.66 -2.25
N GLU A 67 -9.40 10.44 -1.58
CA GLU A 67 -10.09 11.44 -0.78
C GLU A 67 -9.98 11.08 0.71
N LEU A 68 -10.19 12.05 1.62
CA LEU A 68 -10.11 11.78 3.07
C LEU A 68 -11.18 10.78 3.51
N ASP A 69 -12.34 10.79 2.88
CA ASP A 69 -13.41 9.82 3.12
C ASP A 69 -12.96 8.37 2.87
N ASP A 70 -12.07 8.13 1.90
CA ASP A 70 -11.50 6.81 1.68
C ASP A 70 -10.75 6.26 2.90
N LEU A 71 -10.06 7.13 3.67
CA LEU A 71 -9.39 6.75 4.91
C LEU A 71 -10.40 6.47 6.04
N GLN A 72 -11.44 7.29 6.13
CA GLN A 72 -12.46 7.16 7.18
C GLN A 72 -13.28 5.87 7.00
N GLU A 73 -13.68 5.57 5.76
CA GLU A 73 -14.51 4.41 5.41
C GLU A 73 -13.76 3.08 5.40
N CYS A 74 -12.44 3.08 5.19
CA CYS A 74 -11.69 1.82 5.07
C CYS A 74 -11.70 1.02 6.38
N ALA A 75 -11.78 -0.30 6.27
CA ALA A 75 -11.59 -1.24 7.38
C ALA A 75 -10.13 -1.70 7.54
N GLY A 76 -9.26 -1.36 6.61
CA GLY A 76 -7.82 -1.65 6.61
C GLY A 76 -7.12 -0.93 5.47
N LEU A 77 -5.80 -0.78 5.57
CA LEU A 77 -5.00 0.02 4.64
C LEU A 77 -3.75 -0.72 4.19
N ALA A 78 -3.54 -0.83 2.87
CA ALA A 78 -2.25 -1.14 2.28
C ALA A 78 -1.64 0.14 1.69
N LEU A 79 -0.47 0.56 2.20
CA LEU A 79 0.21 1.79 1.81
C LEU A 79 1.44 1.49 0.96
N GLY A 80 1.51 2.05 -0.25
CA GLY A 80 2.59 1.80 -1.20
C GLY A 80 3.21 3.05 -1.81
N SER A 81 4.54 3.04 -1.92
CA SER A 81 5.31 4.09 -2.57
C SER A 81 6.57 3.52 -3.20
N PRO A 82 7.05 4.03 -4.34
CA PRO A 82 8.41 3.73 -4.78
C PRO A 82 9.41 4.34 -3.78
N THR A 83 10.59 3.73 -3.68
CA THR A 83 11.67 4.30 -2.85
C THR A 83 12.13 5.66 -3.40
N ARG A 84 12.42 6.56 -2.51
CA ARG A 84 13.17 7.80 -2.75
C ARG A 84 14.18 7.96 -1.61
N PHE A 85 15.43 7.53 -1.91
CA PHE A 85 16.53 7.57 -0.93
C PHE A 85 16.19 6.84 0.38
N GLY A 86 15.55 5.66 0.29
CA GLY A 86 15.16 4.85 1.44
C GLY A 86 13.89 5.32 2.16
N ASN A 87 13.13 6.24 1.55
CA ASN A 87 11.88 6.78 2.10
C ASN A 87 10.78 6.78 1.03
N MET A 88 9.53 7.07 1.43
CA MET A 88 8.42 7.24 0.49
C MET A 88 8.64 8.46 -0.42
N ALA A 89 7.97 8.46 -1.57
CA ALA A 89 7.96 9.60 -2.49
C ALA A 89 7.28 10.82 -1.86
N ALA A 90 7.75 12.04 -2.22
CA ALA A 90 7.20 13.29 -1.72
C ALA A 90 5.68 13.42 -1.91
N ALA A 91 5.14 12.93 -3.04
CA ALA A 91 3.70 12.92 -3.29
C ALA A 91 2.91 12.16 -2.21
N MET A 92 3.41 10.99 -1.79
CA MET A 92 2.78 10.21 -0.73
C MET A 92 2.94 10.92 0.63
N LYS A 93 4.12 11.47 0.93
CA LYS A 93 4.33 12.20 2.18
C LYS A 93 3.47 13.46 2.25
N TYR A 94 3.32 14.18 1.14
CA TYR A 94 2.46 15.37 1.06
C TYR A 94 0.99 15.04 1.38
N PHE A 95 0.48 13.91 0.85
CA PHE A 95 -0.86 13.43 1.22
C PHE A 95 -0.97 13.20 2.74
N TRP A 96 -0.01 12.46 3.33
CA TRP A 96 -0.01 12.17 4.77
C TRP A 96 0.09 13.43 5.63
N ASP A 97 0.81 14.45 5.19
CA ASP A 97 0.90 15.73 5.92
C ASP A 97 -0.46 16.45 5.98
N GLY A 98 -1.37 16.17 5.05
CA GLY A 98 -2.73 16.69 5.03
C GLY A 98 -3.73 15.97 5.95
N THR A 99 -3.36 14.85 6.60
CA THR A 99 -4.30 13.99 7.36
C THR A 99 -4.41 14.34 8.84
N ALA A 100 -3.98 15.52 9.28
CA ALA A 100 -3.95 15.89 10.69
C ALA A 100 -5.32 15.87 11.37
N SER A 101 -6.40 16.21 10.65
CA SER A 101 -7.78 16.13 11.16
C SER A 101 -8.20 14.69 11.46
N ASP A 102 -7.88 13.76 10.55
CA ASP A 102 -8.20 12.34 10.72
C ASP A 102 -7.39 11.69 11.83
N TRP A 103 -6.13 12.11 11.99
CA TRP A 103 -5.30 11.71 13.12
C TRP A 103 -5.90 12.14 14.45
N LEU A 104 -6.31 13.41 14.58
CA LEU A 104 -6.95 13.93 15.80
C LEU A 104 -8.29 13.24 16.08
N ALA A 105 -9.06 12.91 15.04
CA ALA A 105 -10.34 12.19 15.18
C ALA A 105 -10.15 10.70 15.48
N GLY A 106 -8.92 10.15 15.33
CA GLY A 106 -8.67 8.72 15.49
C GLY A 106 -9.27 7.85 14.40
N SER A 107 -9.52 8.40 13.20
CA SER A 107 -10.22 7.73 12.09
C SER A 107 -9.62 6.37 11.70
N LEU A 108 -8.31 6.20 11.87
CA LEU A 108 -7.58 4.96 11.53
C LEU A 108 -7.21 4.11 12.75
N SER A 109 -7.51 4.57 13.97
CA SER A 109 -7.09 3.88 15.19
C SER A 109 -7.65 2.45 15.27
N GLY A 110 -6.77 1.47 15.54
CA GLY A 110 -7.12 0.05 15.65
C GLY A 110 -7.35 -0.66 14.31
N LYS A 111 -7.37 0.04 13.18
CA LYS A 111 -7.50 -0.60 11.86
C LYS A 111 -6.18 -1.27 11.46
N PRO A 112 -6.21 -2.45 10.80
CA PRO A 112 -5.00 -3.13 10.34
C PRO A 112 -4.38 -2.42 9.14
N ALA A 113 -3.04 -2.44 9.05
CA ALA A 113 -2.31 -1.87 7.92
C ALA A 113 -1.11 -2.71 7.51
N CYS A 114 -0.71 -2.61 6.25
CA CYS A 114 0.55 -3.12 5.72
C CYS A 114 1.16 -2.15 4.73
N VAL A 115 2.43 -2.36 4.38
CA VAL A 115 3.19 -1.49 3.48
C VAL A 115 3.82 -2.27 2.33
N PHE A 116 4.06 -1.60 1.19
CA PHE A 116 4.72 -2.19 0.03
C PHE A 116 5.51 -1.15 -0.77
N THR A 117 6.58 -1.59 -1.46
CA THR A 117 7.46 -0.67 -2.20
C THR A 117 8.06 -1.29 -3.46
N SER A 118 8.58 -0.45 -4.33
CA SER A 118 9.44 -0.87 -5.46
C SER A 118 10.75 -0.08 -5.47
N THR A 119 11.83 -0.74 -5.92
CA THR A 119 13.18 -0.15 -5.97
C THR A 119 13.86 -0.44 -7.29
N GLY A 120 14.73 0.47 -7.74
CA GLY A 120 15.56 0.28 -8.94
C GLY A 120 16.75 -0.67 -8.74
N SER A 121 17.18 -0.91 -7.51
CA SER A 121 18.26 -1.84 -7.16
C SER A 121 17.86 -2.76 -6.00
N LEU A 122 18.43 -3.96 -5.96
CA LEU A 122 18.04 -5.01 -5.00
C LEU A 122 18.22 -4.56 -3.54
N HIS A 123 19.33 -3.86 -3.24
CA HIS A 123 19.61 -3.32 -1.91
C HIS A 123 19.43 -1.80 -1.82
N GLY A 124 18.61 -1.23 -2.70
CA GLY A 124 18.39 0.22 -2.84
C GLY A 124 17.35 0.80 -1.90
N GLY A 125 17.11 0.20 -0.73
CA GLY A 125 16.22 0.74 0.29
C GLY A 125 14.84 0.10 0.33
N GLN A 126 14.69 -1.18 -0.02
CA GLN A 126 13.42 -1.90 0.11
C GLN A 126 12.93 -1.84 1.55
N GLU A 127 13.71 -2.36 2.50
CA GLU A 127 13.36 -2.45 3.91
C GLU A 127 13.22 -1.06 4.57
N SER A 128 14.18 -0.15 4.30
CA SER A 128 14.14 1.18 4.90
C SER A 128 12.92 1.99 4.46
N THR A 129 12.51 1.86 3.19
CA THR A 129 11.29 2.51 2.69
C THR A 129 10.04 1.95 3.36
N LEU A 130 9.94 0.62 3.50
CA LEU A 130 8.83 -0.01 4.23
C LEU A 130 8.77 0.47 5.68
N LEU A 131 9.90 0.41 6.40
CA LEU A 131 9.98 0.82 7.80
C LEU A 131 9.64 2.31 7.97
N SER A 132 10.08 3.18 7.05
CA SER A 132 9.75 4.59 7.10
C SER A 132 8.26 4.87 6.89
N MET A 133 7.59 4.08 6.04
CA MET A 133 6.14 4.19 5.83
C MET A 133 5.31 3.68 7.02
N MET A 134 5.85 2.76 7.83
CA MET A 134 5.16 2.28 9.04
C MET A 134 5.03 3.37 10.12
N ILE A 135 5.99 4.32 10.19
CA ILE A 135 6.02 5.35 11.23
C ILE A 135 4.73 6.21 11.23
N PRO A 136 4.29 6.83 10.12
CA PRO A 136 3.02 7.57 10.12
C PRO A 136 1.80 6.68 10.45
N LEU A 137 1.81 5.40 10.05
CA LEU A 137 0.72 4.47 10.39
C LEU A 137 0.64 4.22 11.90
N PHE A 138 1.78 4.08 12.59
CA PHE A 138 1.81 4.00 14.06
C PHE A 138 1.29 5.28 14.71
N HIS A 139 1.62 6.46 14.19
CA HIS A 139 1.08 7.74 14.68
C HIS A 139 -0.45 7.81 14.53
N HIS A 140 -1.01 7.23 13.49
CA HIS A 140 -2.47 7.08 13.32
C HIS A 140 -3.09 5.97 14.17
N GLY A 141 -2.31 5.25 15.00
CA GLY A 141 -2.80 4.19 15.87
C GLY A 141 -3.16 2.89 15.16
N MET A 142 -2.65 2.66 13.96
CA MET A 142 -2.94 1.45 13.18
C MET A 142 -2.17 0.23 13.68
N LEU A 143 -2.73 -0.97 13.42
CA LEU A 143 -2.10 -2.26 13.70
C LEU A 143 -1.28 -2.71 12.48
N VAL A 144 -0.01 -2.35 12.44
CA VAL A 144 0.86 -2.61 11.29
C VAL A 144 1.34 -4.06 11.27
N MET A 145 1.24 -4.71 10.11
CA MET A 145 1.62 -6.10 9.91
C MET A 145 2.49 -6.28 8.67
N GLY A 146 3.33 -7.33 8.69
CA GLY A 146 4.13 -7.78 7.56
C GLY A 146 3.76 -9.20 7.12
N LEU A 147 4.70 -9.88 6.47
CA LEU A 147 4.59 -11.26 5.98
C LEU A 147 5.33 -12.21 6.93
N PRO A 148 4.69 -13.30 7.39
CA PRO A 148 5.36 -14.31 8.22
C PRO A 148 6.23 -15.23 7.37
N TYR A 149 7.30 -15.76 7.96
CA TYR A 149 8.20 -16.74 7.33
C TYR A 149 7.57 -18.12 7.06
N THR A 150 6.25 -18.25 7.26
CA THR A 150 5.48 -19.41 6.75
C THR A 150 5.35 -19.38 5.22
N HIS A 151 5.68 -18.25 4.58
CA HIS A 151 5.83 -18.14 3.13
C HIS A 151 7.27 -18.48 2.75
N PRO A 152 7.53 -19.64 2.10
CA PRO A 152 8.89 -20.11 1.79
C PRO A 152 9.62 -19.17 0.83
N GLU A 153 8.90 -18.39 0.04
CA GLU A 153 9.47 -17.38 -0.86
C GLU A 153 10.34 -16.35 -0.14
N LEU A 154 10.03 -16.03 1.12
CA LEU A 154 10.87 -15.12 1.93
C LEU A 154 12.28 -15.67 2.22
N MET A 155 12.45 -16.99 2.15
CA MET A 155 13.75 -17.64 2.36
C MET A 155 14.53 -17.84 1.06
N THR A 156 13.87 -17.84 -0.08
CA THR A 156 14.45 -18.28 -1.37
C THR A 156 14.46 -17.21 -2.45
N THR A 157 13.72 -16.11 -2.28
CA THR A 157 13.67 -15.04 -3.29
C THR A 157 15.06 -14.48 -3.58
N SER A 158 15.32 -14.25 -4.87
CA SER A 158 16.52 -13.56 -5.37
C SER A 158 16.16 -12.17 -5.97
N THR A 159 14.94 -11.72 -5.77
CA THR A 159 14.41 -10.42 -6.25
C THR A 159 13.83 -9.63 -5.09
N GLY A 160 12.58 -9.15 -5.20
CA GLY A 160 11.89 -8.51 -4.08
C GLY A 160 11.28 -9.52 -3.12
N GLY A 161 10.70 -9.02 -2.05
CA GLY A 161 10.08 -9.79 -0.98
C GLY A 161 10.81 -9.62 0.35
N SER A 162 10.08 -9.20 1.38
CA SER A 162 10.62 -9.06 2.73
C SER A 162 9.55 -9.35 3.79
N PRO A 163 9.95 -9.69 5.04
CA PRO A 163 8.98 -9.88 6.12
C PRO A 163 8.28 -8.58 6.53
N TYR A 164 8.83 -7.42 6.17
CA TYR A 164 8.23 -6.12 6.47
C TYR A 164 7.10 -5.73 5.52
N GLY A 165 7.04 -6.31 4.32
CA GLY A 165 6.02 -6.05 3.31
C GLY A 165 6.42 -6.53 1.93
N ALA A 166 5.49 -6.45 0.97
CA ALA A 166 5.77 -6.82 -0.41
C ALA A 166 6.70 -5.80 -1.07
N THR A 167 7.70 -6.28 -1.81
CA THR A 167 8.63 -5.42 -2.54
C THR A 167 8.84 -5.92 -3.96
N HIS A 168 9.22 -5.02 -4.87
CA HIS A 168 9.56 -5.33 -6.25
C HIS A 168 10.88 -4.68 -6.65
N TRP A 169 11.79 -5.48 -7.20
CA TRP A 169 13.01 -4.99 -7.83
C TRP A 169 12.76 -4.67 -9.30
N SER A 170 12.38 -3.43 -9.60
CA SER A 170 12.02 -2.98 -10.95
C SER A 170 13.21 -2.79 -11.91
N GLY A 171 14.45 -2.81 -11.43
CA GLY A 171 15.62 -2.41 -12.20
C GLY A 171 15.74 -0.88 -12.34
N ILE A 172 16.91 -0.41 -12.78
CA ILE A 172 17.19 1.03 -12.96
C ILE A 172 16.30 1.64 -14.04
N ALA A 173 16.05 0.90 -15.11
CA ALA A 173 15.15 1.31 -16.19
C ALA A 173 13.65 1.20 -15.82
N GLY A 174 13.32 0.52 -14.72
CA GLY A 174 11.94 0.29 -14.29
C GLY A 174 11.18 -0.71 -15.16
N ASP A 175 11.88 -1.57 -15.88
CA ASP A 175 11.35 -2.48 -16.91
C ASP A 175 11.35 -3.96 -16.51
N LYS A 176 11.90 -4.31 -15.35
CA LYS A 176 11.84 -5.69 -14.88
C LYS A 176 10.41 -6.07 -14.52
N ALA A 177 9.99 -7.23 -15.01
CA ALA A 177 8.70 -7.81 -14.65
C ALA A 177 8.68 -8.23 -13.17
N VAL A 178 7.52 -8.14 -12.54
CA VAL A 178 7.30 -8.69 -11.19
C VAL A 178 7.50 -10.21 -11.25
N SER A 179 8.42 -10.74 -10.44
CA SER A 179 8.73 -12.16 -10.37
C SER A 179 7.58 -12.96 -9.75
N ASP A 180 7.60 -14.29 -9.92
CA ASP A 180 6.54 -15.14 -9.36
C ASP A 180 6.56 -15.18 -7.83
N ASP A 181 7.75 -15.07 -7.20
CA ASP A 181 7.86 -14.94 -5.75
C ASP A 181 7.25 -13.63 -5.26
N GLU A 182 7.59 -12.51 -5.91
CA GLU A 182 7.04 -11.20 -5.60
C GLU A 182 5.51 -11.15 -5.75
N LYS A 183 4.95 -11.79 -6.82
CA LYS A 183 3.50 -11.90 -7.01
C LYS A 183 2.83 -12.67 -5.87
N ARG A 184 3.37 -13.86 -5.52
CA ARG A 184 2.82 -14.68 -4.44
C ARG A 184 2.83 -13.93 -3.11
N LEU A 185 3.93 -13.25 -2.78
CA LEU A 185 4.06 -12.47 -1.56
C LEU A 185 3.12 -11.26 -1.54
N ALA A 186 2.94 -10.55 -2.66
CA ALA A 186 2.02 -9.41 -2.74
C ALA A 186 0.56 -9.85 -2.54
N VAL A 187 0.14 -10.92 -3.21
CA VAL A 187 -1.21 -11.50 -3.03
C VAL A 187 -1.41 -11.99 -1.58
N ALA A 188 -0.40 -12.65 -1.00
CA ALA A 188 -0.46 -13.12 0.38
C ALA A 188 -0.59 -11.97 1.39
N LEU A 189 0.11 -10.85 1.15
CA LEU A 189 0.02 -9.65 2.00
C LEU A 189 -1.40 -9.06 1.98
N GLY A 190 -1.99 -8.91 0.81
CA GLY A 190 -3.35 -8.39 0.66
C GLY A 190 -4.39 -9.30 1.32
N ARG A 191 -4.29 -10.61 1.11
CA ARG A 191 -5.16 -11.60 1.77
C ARG A 191 -5.04 -11.51 3.29
N ARG A 192 -3.81 -11.49 3.82
CA ARG A 192 -3.56 -11.39 5.26
C ARG A 192 -4.16 -10.11 5.86
N LEU A 193 -4.04 -8.97 5.17
CA LEU A 193 -4.64 -7.71 5.58
C LEU A 193 -6.16 -7.84 5.69
N ALA A 194 -6.81 -8.35 4.65
CA ALA A 194 -8.26 -8.53 4.61
C ALA A 194 -8.77 -9.50 5.68
N GLU A 195 -8.13 -10.66 5.86
CA GLU A 195 -8.49 -11.63 6.92
C GLU A 195 -8.42 -11.01 8.33
N ASN A 196 -7.44 -10.15 8.58
CA ASN A 196 -7.35 -9.46 9.86
C ASN A 196 -8.37 -8.33 10.00
N ALA A 197 -8.70 -7.62 8.93
CA ALA A 197 -9.79 -6.65 8.93
C ALA A 197 -11.14 -7.30 9.26
N VAL A 198 -11.44 -8.46 8.67
CA VAL A 198 -12.65 -9.25 8.99
C VAL A 198 -12.68 -9.63 10.47
N LYS A 199 -11.59 -10.17 11.02
CA LYS A 199 -11.51 -10.57 12.43
C LYS A 199 -11.71 -9.38 13.38
N LEU A 200 -11.15 -8.23 13.06
CA LEU A 200 -11.23 -7.03 13.90
C LEU A 200 -12.59 -6.34 13.80
N ALA A 201 -13.28 -6.45 12.67
CA ALA A 201 -14.64 -5.97 12.51
C ALA A 201 -15.68 -6.83 13.24
N GLY A 202 -15.30 -8.00 13.77
CA GLY A 202 -16.23 -8.93 14.42
C GLY A 202 -17.19 -9.63 13.45
N ALA A 203 -16.79 -9.70 12.17
CA ALA A 203 -17.59 -10.27 11.09
C ALA A 203 -17.24 -11.75 10.84
#